data_4a9d44ca73cec66a884782e1864f850e
#
_entry.id   4a9d44ca73cec66a884782e1864f850e
#
_cell.length_a   1.000
_cell.length_b   1.000
_cell.length_c   1.000
_cell.angle_alpha   90.00
_cell.angle_beta   90.00
_cell.angle_gamma   90.00
#
_symmetry.space_group_name_H-M   'P 1'
#
loop_
_entity.id
_entity.type
_entity.pdbx_description
1 polymer ?
#
loop_
_entity_poly.entity_id
_entity_poly.type
_entity_poly.pdbx_seq_one_letter_code
_entity_poly.pdbx_strand_id
1 'polypeptide(L)'
;MKHKFIHIICFTLLVAGLTACTSGNKKTAEQRYTFNNILDIAYTPDTLHRCYGWFTDAGSWMGFTLPEKAQWVNGFCGPFSLDMFRRQWMAQSAVTVDFAGNASASFVPDSTCYFPGELYMSAHSDAGSITQRLNFADASTALLRIESDKAEDLLLTGSQWGKDVTIAVEQNSVIARHPSGESVTVTFTPDVTLSRTENNYTALVHNPQYPVHVAISFFTSEKEMTAGLQNIPTLLNNPGKALQANAERWEGYLTKILRKDMKPES
;
A
#
# COMPACT_ATOMS: atom_id res chain seq x y z
N MET A 1 -18.45 18.05 -60.27
CA MET A 1 -18.20 16.85 -59.47
C MET A 1 -16.70 16.59 -59.27
N LYS A 2 -15.90 17.53 -58.72
CA LYS A 2 -14.44 17.35 -58.51
C LYS A 2 -13.93 17.80 -57.16
N HIS A 3 -14.78 18.17 -56.20
CA HIS A 3 -14.35 18.69 -54.88
C HIS A 3 -14.67 17.79 -53.67
N LYS A 4 -15.22 16.57 -53.84
CA LYS A 4 -15.57 15.68 -52.72
C LYS A 4 -14.56 14.54 -52.44
N PHE A 5 -13.51 14.43 -53.26
CA PHE A 5 -12.52 13.32 -53.07
C PHE A 5 -11.27 13.73 -52.22
N ILE A 6 -11.05 15.01 -51.99
CA ILE A 6 -9.83 15.48 -51.27
C ILE A 6 -9.99 15.40 -49.74
N HIS A 7 -11.22 15.44 -49.22
CA HIS A 7 -11.44 15.38 -47.75
C HIS A 7 -11.37 13.99 -47.12
N ILE A 8 -11.47 12.93 -47.90
CA ILE A 8 -11.43 11.53 -47.38
C ILE A 8 -9.99 11.03 -47.18
N ILE A 9 -9.02 11.56 -47.94
CA ILE A 9 -7.63 11.12 -47.87
C ILE A 9 -6.88 11.76 -46.69
N CYS A 10 -7.29 12.98 -46.26
CA CYS A 10 -6.68 13.61 -45.06
C CYS A 10 -7.12 13.03 -43.75
N PHE A 11 -8.30 12.38 -43.67
CA PHE A 11 -8.81 11.82 -42.41
C PHE A 11 -8.23 10.44 -42.10
N THR A 12 -7.80 9.67 -43.10
CA THR A 12 -7.21 8.35 -42.95
C THR A 12 -5.72 8.38 -42.55
N LEU A 13 -5.01 9.48 -42.80
CA LEU A 13 -3.62 9.65 -42.40
C LEU A 13 -3.43 10.18 -40.97
N LEU A 14 -4.47 10.73 -40.36
CA LEU A 14 -4.40 11.24 -38.98
C LEU A 14 -4.66 10.16 -37.92
N VAL A 15 -5.27 9.02 -38.29
CA VAL A 15 -5.55 7.91 -37.36
C VAL A 15 -4.38 6.92 -37.26
N ALA A 16 -3.47 6.90 -38.24
CA ALA A 16 -2.30 6.00 -38.22
C ALA A 16 -1.13 6.51 -37.37
N GLY A 17 -1.18 7.77 -36.89
CA GLY A 17 -0.10 8.38 -36.08
C GLY A 17 -0.22 8.20 -34.57
N LEU A 18 -1.36 7.70 -34.06
CA LEU A 18 -1.62 7.61 -32.60
C LEU A 18 -1.44 6.21 -32.01
N THR A 19 -1.08 5.21 -32.80
CA THR A 19 -0.88 3.82 -32.31
C THR A 19 0.59 3.44 -32.08
N ALA A 20 1.53 4.35 -32.24
CA ALA A 20 2.96 4.01 -32.15
C ALA A 20 3.64 4.31 -30.80
N CYS A 21 2.93 4.86 -29.80
CA CYS A 21 3.55 5.28 -28.53
C CYS A 21 3.13 4.47 -27.29
N THR A 22 2.38 3.39 -27.42
CA THR A 22 1.90 2.63 -26.23
C THR A 22 2.45 1.21 -26.08
N SER A 23 3.33 0.74 -26.97
CA SER A 23 3.84 -0.64 -26.90
C SER A 23 5.12 -0.82 -26.07
N GLY A 24 5.78 0.28 -25.63
CA GLY A 24 7.02 0.21 -24.86
C GLY A 24 6.84 -0.10 -23.36
N ASN A 25 5.76 0.36 -22.74
CA ASN A 25 5.61 0.31 -21.27
C ASN A 25 4.79 -0.88 -20.72
N LYS A 26 4.10 -1.63 -21.55
CA LYS A 26 3.32 -2.79 -21.04
C LYS A 26 4.16 -4.02 -20.74
N LYS A 27 5.28 -4.24 -21.44
CA LYS A 27 6.11 -5.45 -21.23
C LYS A 27 6.88 -5.43 -19.92
N THR A 28 7.25 -4.26 -19.43
CA THR A 28 8.08 -4.10 -18.23
C THR A 28 7.28 -4.22 -16.94
N ALA A 29 6.04 -3.72 -16.92
CA ALA A 29 5.15 -3.89 -15.78
C ALA A 29 4.76 -5.35 -15.51
N GLU A 30 4.73 -6.19 -16.53
CA GLU A 30 4.41 -7.62 -16.42
C GLU A 30 5.56 -8.45 -15.81
N GLN A 31 6.81 -8.08 -16.04
CA GLN A 31 7.96 -8.88 -15.60
C GLN A 31 8.05 -8.96 -14.07
N ARG A 32 7.79 -7.88 -13.35
CA ARG A 32 7.82 -7.86 -11.88
C ARG A 32 6.77 -8.81 -11.27
N TYR A 33 5.61 -8.97 -11.90
CA TYR A 33 4.54 -9.86 -11.42
C TYR A 33 4.77 -11.35 -11.72
N THR A 34 5.78 -11.70 -12.54
CA THR A 34 6.18 -13.10 -12.73
C THR A 34 6.94 -13.66 -11.53
N PHE A 35 7.51 -12.79 -10.68
CA PHE A 35 8.26 -13.16 -9.48
C PHE A 35 7.39 -13.03 -8.22
N ASN A 36 6.27 -13.73 -8.19
CA ASN A 36 5.40 -13.71 -7.02
C ASN A 36 5.87 -14.69 -5.95
N ASN A 37 5.64 -14.33 -4.70
CA ASN A 37 5.86 -15.17 -3.51
C ASN A 37 7.23 -15.87 -3.45
N ILE A 38 8.28 -15.25 -3.97
CA ILE A 38 9.66 -15.75 -3.83
C ILE A 38 10.15 -15.66 -2.37
N LEU A 39 9.47 -14.90 -1.53
CA LEU A 39 9.67 -14.82 -0.09
C LEU A 39 8.38 -15.26 0.60
N ASP A 40 8.50 -16.15 1.59
CA ASP A 40 7.42 -16.45 2.51
C ASP A 40 7.43 -15.40 3.63
N ILE A 41 6.47 -14.49 3.58
CA ILE A 41 6.30 -13.40 4.54
C ILE A 41 4.87 -13.36 5.11
N ALA A 42 4.14 -14.48 5.03
CA ALA A 42 2.84 -14.61 5.65
C ALA A 42 3.01 -14.84 7.16
N TYR A 43 2.66 -13.83 7.95
CA TYR A 43 2.71 -13.88 9.41
C TYR A 43 1.74 -12.85 10.01
N THR A 44 0.80 -13.32 10.82
CA THR A 44 -0.06 -12.45 11.61
C THR A 44 0.53 -12.35 13.03
N PRO A 45 0.86 -11.15 13.54
CA PRO A 45 1.42 -10.98 14.87
C PRO A 45 0.55 -11.57 15.96
N ASP A 46 1.17 -12.37 16.80
CA ASP A 46 0.60 -12.97 17.99
C ASP A 46 1.30 -12.46 19.27
N THR A 47 0.95 -13.03 20.42
CA THR A 47 1.57 -12.68 21.70
C THR A 47 3.06 -13.05 21.79
N LEU A 48 3.56 -13.90 20.91
CA LEU A 48 4.96 -14.35 20.90
C LEU A 48 5.85 -13.42 20.06
N HIS A 49 5.26 -12.55 19.24
CA HIS A 49 5.95 -11.57 18.38
C HIS A 49 7.09 -12.17 17.54
N ARG A 50 6.96 -13.42 17.12
CA ARG A 50 7.93 -14.07 16.25
C ARG A 50 7.64 -13.70 14.82
N CYS A 51 8.66 -13.25 14.09
CA CYS A 51 8.59 -13.04 12.67
C CYS A 51 9.93 -13.41 12.05
N TYR A 52 9.92 -14.23 11.02
CA TYR A 52 11.13 -14.70 10.34
C TYR A 52 11.40 -13.94 9.03
N GLY A 53 10.40 -13.24 8.52
CA GLY A 53 10.51 -12.45 7.30
C GLY A 53 9.50 -11.31 7.30
N TRP A 54 9.88 -10.20 6.71
CA TRP A 54 9.02 -9.03 6.52
C TRP A 54 9.36 -8.34 5.22
N PHE A 55 8.39 -7.66 4.67
CA PHE A 55 8.57 -6.76 3.56
C PHE A 55 9.05 -5.41 4.08
N THR A 56 10.24 -5.02 3.65
CA THR A 56 10.78 -3.66 3.81
C THR A 56 11.44 -3.25 2.50
N ASP A 57 11.48 -1.95 2.21
CA ASP A 57 12.02 -1.41 0.96
C ASP A 57 12.54 0.01 1.17
N ALA A 58 13.22 0.56 0.16
CA ALA A 58 13.76 1.93 0.15
C ALA A 58 14.68 2.28 1.35
N GLY A 59 15.23 1.29 2.05
CA GLY A 59 16.06 1.50 3.24
C GLY A 59 15.26 1.83 4.50
N SER A 60 13.99 1.47 4.54
CA SER A 60 13.10 1.75 5.67
C SER A 60 13.45 0.94 6.91
N TRP A 61 13.22 1.55 8.08
CA TRP A 61 13.26 0.91 9.39
C TRP A 61 11.92 0.31 9.82
N MET A 62 10.93 0.28 8.95
CA MET A 62 9.67 -0.43 9.19
C MET A 62 9.51 -1.61 8.24
N GLY A 63 8.82 -2.66 8.71
CA GLY A 63 8.49 -3.82 7.91
C GLY A 63 7.01 -4.20 8.04
N PHE A 64 6.50 -4.88 7.03
CA PHE A 64 5.15 -5.41 6.99
C PHE A 64 5.16 -6.89 6.64
N THR A 65 4.07 -7.58 6.99
CA THR A 65 3.83 -8.96 6.57
C THR A 65 2.43 -9.08 5.94
N LEU A 66 2.23 -10.19 5.22
CA LEU A 66 0.92 -10.60 4.75
C LEU A 66 0.19 -11.32 5.90
N PRO A 67 -1.11 -11.10 6.10
CA PRO A 67 -1.86 -11.84 7.12
C PRO A 67 -1.98 -13.32 6.75
N GLU A 68 -1.87 -14.20 7.73
CA GLU A 68 -2.12 -15.63 7.59
C GLU A 68 -3.62 -15.89 7.42
N LYS A 69 -3.97 -16.86 6.58
CA LYS A 69 -5.39 -17.22 6.35
C LYS A 69 -6.12 -17.66 7.62
N ALA A 70 -5.41 -18.35 8.52
CA ALA A 70 -5.97 -18.85 9.79
C ALA A 70 -6.20 -17.74 10.83
N GLN A 71 -5.47 -16.63 10.71
CA GLN A 71 -5.54 -15.46 11.59
C GLN A 71 -5.72 -14.19 10.76
N TRP A 72 -6.76 -14.21 9.95
CA TRP A 72 -6.98 -13.16 8.96
C TRP A 72 -7.23 -11.79 9.59
N VAL A 73 -6.53 -10.80 9.07
CA VAL A 73 -6.74 -9.38 9.32
C VAL A 73 -6.92 -8.74 7.95
N ASN A 74 -8.00 -7.98 7.73
CA ASN A 74 -8.23 -7.32 6.45
C ASN A 74 -7.38 -6.05 6.30
N GLY A 75 -6.07 -6.22 6.39
CA GLY A 75 -5.03 -5.20 6.29
C GLY A 75 -3.65 -5.84 6.33
N PHE A 76 -2.62 -5.13 5.89
CA PHE A 76 -1.24 -5.61 6.01
C PHE A 76 -0.81 -5.56 7.48
N CYS A 77 -0.18 -6.65 7.95
CA CYS A 77 0.28 -6.72 9.33
C CYS A 77 1.51 -5.83 9.52
N GLY A 78 1.48 -5.05 10.59
CA GLY A 78 2.53 -4.08 10.90
C GLY A 78 2.05 -2.65 11.08
N PRO A 79 2.98 -1.68 11.11
CA PRO A 79 4.41 -1.86 10.90
C PRO A 79 5.13 -2.53 12.07
N PHE A 80 6.22 -3.20 11.74
CA PHE A 80 7.19 -3.73 12.65
C PHE A 80 8.44 -2.87 12.65
N SER A 81 8.95 -2.47 13.83
CA SER A 81 10.21 -1.76 13.95
C SER A 81 11.39 -2.70 13.71
N LEU A 82 12.24 -2.37 12.75
CA LEU A 82 13.44 -3.11 12.39
C LEU A 82 14.68 -2.63 13.17
N ASP A 83 14.53 -1.67 14.08
CA ASP A 83 15.62 -1.26 14.97
C ASP A 83 16.13 -2.47 15.75
N MET A 84 17.44 -2.75 15.65
CA MET A 84 18.07 -3.92 16.24
C MET A 84 17.87 -4.01 17.76
N PHE A 85 17.70 -2.87 18.43
CA PHE A 85 17.55 -2.78 19.89
C PHE A 85 16.10 -2.74 20.36
N ARG A 86 15.16 -2.45 19.45
CA ARG A 86 13.77 -2.15 19.77
C ARG A 86 12.76 -3.02 19.00
N ARG A 87 13.20 -4.08 18.34
CA ARG A 87 12.36 -4.96 17.51
C ARG A 87 11.00 -5.22 18.12
N GLN A 88 9.96 -4.59 17.58
CA GLN A 88 8.61 -4.71 18.09
C GLN A 88 7.56 -4.43 17.02
N TRP A 89 6.40 -5.03 17.19
CA TRP A 89 5.21 -4.68 16.45
C TRP A 89 4.61 -3.40 17.04
N MET A 90 4.39 -2.38 16.21
CA MET A 90 3.69 -1.18 16.61
C MET A 90 2.18 -1.41 16.61
N ALA A 91 1.68 -2.23 15.71
CA ALA A 91 0.31 -2.72 15.63
C ALA A 91 0.28 -4.10 14.99
N GLN A 92 -0.78 -4.89 15.20
CA GLN A 92 -1.05 -6.06 14.36
C GLN A 92 -1.30 -5.63 12.92
N SER A 93 -2.12 -4.56 12.72
CA SER A 93 -2.24 -3.83 11.47
C SER A 93 -2.51 -2.35 11.79
N ALA A 94 -1.74 -1.45 11.19
CA ALA A 94 -1.98 -0.02 11.36
C ALA A 94 -3.26 0.44 10.66
N VAL A 95 -3.68 -0.26 9.59
CA VAL A 95 -4.91 0.02 8.83
C VAL A 95 -5.57 -1.29 8.47
N THR A 96 -6.76 -1.53 8.98
CA THR A 96 -7.70 -2.53 8.49
C THR A 96 -8.81 -1.84 7.71
N VAL A 97 -9.41 -2.52 6.74
CA VAL A 97 -10.40 -1.95 5.83
C VAL A 97 -11.70 -2.74 5.91
N ASP A 98 -12.81 -2.06 6.19
CA ASP A 98 -14.16 -2.62 6.21
C ASP A 98 -15.12 -1.75 5.40
N PHE A 99 -16.29 -2.28 5.06
CA PHE A 99 -17.41 -1.48 4.58
C PHE A 99 -18.16 -0.87 5.76
N ALA A 100 -18.38 0.45 5.77
CA ALA A 100 -18.94 1.16 6.92
C ALA A 100 -20.35 0.67 7.32
N GLY A 101 -21.17 0.26 6.34
CA GLY A 101 -22.52 -0.27 6.58
C GLY A 101 -22.55 -1.72 7.11
N ASN A 102 -21.43 -2.44 7.07
CA ASN A 102 -21.31 -3.85 7.39
C ASN A 102 -20.03 -4.17 8.20
N ALA A 103 -19.68 -3.33 9.15
CA ALA A 103 -18.47 -3.46 9.98
C ALA A 103 -18.35 -4.79 10.77
N SER A 104 -19.37 -5.66 10.74
CA SER A 104 -19.34 -7.01 11.28
C SER A 104 -19.24 -8.10 10.20
N ALA A 105 -19.15 -7.74 8.92
CA ALA A 105 -19.02 -8.72 7.85
C ALA A 105 -17.62 -9.38 7.92
N SER A 106 -17.61 -10.71 8.02
CA SER A 106 -16.36 -11.46 7.95
C SER A 106 -15.84 -11.47 6.53
N PHE A 107 -14.68 -10.87 6.31
CA PHE A 107 -13.96 -11.00 5.06
C PHE A 107 -13.34 -12.40 4.91
N VAL A 108 -13.52 -12.98 3.73
CA VAL A 108 -12.88 -14.22 3.31
C VAL A 108 -11.70 -13.87 2.41
N PRO A 109 -10.48 -14.32 2.74
CA PRO A 109 -9.32 -14.04 1.91
C PRO A 109 -9.38 -14.76 0.56
N ASP A 110 -9.21 -14.00 -0.53
CA ASP A 110 -9.09 -14.56 -1.88
C ASP A 110 -7.63 -14.82 -2.23
N SER A 111 -6.78 -13.81 -2.06
CA SER A 111 -5.36 -13.90 -2.42
C SER A 111 -4.50 -12.98 -1.55
N THR A 112 -3.31 -13.48 -1.21
CA THR A 112 -2.21 -12.68 -0.67
C THR A 112 -0.96 -12.97 -1.47
N CYS A 113 -0.18 -11.92 -1.80
CA CYS A 113 0.97 -12.08 -2.65
C CYS A 113 2.06 -11.04 -2.31
N TYR A 114 3.30 -11.50 -2.30
CA TYR A 114 4.47 -10.65 -2.37
C TYR A 114 4.92 -10.54 -3.83
N PHE A 115 5.07 -9.33 -4.32
CA PHE A 115 5.77 -9.02 -5.57
C PHE A 115 6.99 -8.16 -5.27
N PRO A 116 8.04 -8.18 -6.11
CA PRO A 116 9.15 -7.25 -5.97
C PRO A 116 8.68 -5.79 -5.86
N GLY A 117 8.89 -5.21 -4.67
CA GLY A 117 8.47 -3.85 -4.33
C GLY A 117 7.01 -3.63 -3.97
N GLU A 118 6.20 -4.70 -3.81
CA GLU A 118 4.77 -4.56 -3.51
C GLU A 118 4.24 -5.74 -2.69
N LEU A 119 3.41 -5.44 -1.69
CA LEU A 119 2.49 -6.40 -1.11
C LEU A 119 1.11 -6.24 -1.74
N TYR A 120 0.44 -7.36 -1.95
CA TYR A 120 -0.91 -7.44 -2.49
C TYR A 120 -1.79 -8.33 -1.63
N MET A 121 -3.02 -7.92 -1.40
CA MET A 121 -4.05 -8.77 -0.83
C MET A 121 -5.42 -8.42 -1.41
N SER A 122 -6.28 -9.45 -1.50
CA SER A 122 -7.69 -9.28 -1.82
C SER A 122 -8.54 -10.18 -0.92
N ALA A 123 -9.71 -9.70 -0.60
CA ALA A 123 -10.70 -10.40 0.19
C ALA A 123 -12.10 -9.95 -0.21
N HIS A 124 -13.09 -10.81 0.03
CA HIS A 124 -14.49 -10.50 -0.21
C HIS A 124 -15.35 -10.79 1.01
N SER A 125 -16.50 -10.12 1.08
CA SER A 125 -17.60 -10.37 2.00
C SER A 125 -18.92 -10.31 1.22
N ASP A 126 -20.03 -10.51 1.90
CA ASP A 126 -21.36 -10.32 1.28
C ASP A 126 -21.60 -8.87 0.81
N ALA A 127 -20.88 -7.89 1.38
CA ALA A 127 -20.95 -6.49 0.99
C ALA A 127 -20.17 -6.15 -0.29
N GLY A 128 -19.14 -6.94 -0.64
CA GLY A 128 -18.31 -6.71 -1.82
C GLY A 128 -16.87 -7.18 -1.64
N SER A 129 -16.01 -6.82 -2.60
CA SER A 129 -14.60 -7.19 -2.62
C SER A 129 -13.72 -5.97 -2.38
N ILE A 130 -12.64 -6.17 -1.61
CA ILE A 130 -11.62 -5.16 -1.36
C ILE A 130 -10.26 -5.70 -1.82
N THR A 131 -9.54 -4.88 -2.57
CA THR A 131 -8.15 -5.12 -2.95
C THR A 131 -7.26 -4.07 -2.31
N GLN A 132 -6.14 -4.51 -1.74
CA GLN A 132 -5.16 -3.66 -1.10
C GLN A 132 -3.77 -3.89 -1.69
N ARG A 133 -3.00 -2.81 -1.88
CA ARG A 133 -1.61 -2.84 -2.32
C ARG A 133 -0.78 -1.92 -1.44
N LEU A 134 0.42 -2.36 -1.04
CA LEU A 134 1.34 -1.60 -0.22
C LEU A 134 2.68 -1.49 -0.92
N ASN A 135 3.16 -0.26 -1.12
CA ASN A 135 4.45 0.06 -1.73
C ASN A 135 5.17 1.08 -0.85
N PHE A 136 6.50 1.02 -0.79
CA PHE A 136 7.27 2.09 -0.15
C PHE A 136 7.43 3.28 -1.11
N ALA A 137 7.00 4.45 -0.65
CA ALA A 137 7.20 5.72 -1.35
C ALA A 137 8.63 6.25 -1.12
N ASP A 138 9.12 6.10 0.10
CA ASP A 138 10.48 6.45 0.53
C ASP A 138 10.89 5.62 1.76
N ALA A 139 12.04 5.97 2.39
CA ALA A 139 12.55 5.26 3.56
C ALA A 139 11.67 5.36 4.81
N SER A 140 10.80 6.34 4.90
CA SER A 140 9.96 6.59 6.07
C SER A 140 8.49 6.26 5.83
N THR A 141 8.04 6.14 4.58
CA THR A 141 6.62 6.11 4.23
C THR A 141 6.28 4.98 3.27
N ALA A 142 5.34 4.15 3.67
CA ALA A 142 4.64 3.22 2.81
C ALA A 142 3.29 3.84 2.38
N LEU A 143 2.91 3.61 1.13
CA LEU A 143 1.66 4.04 0.54
C LEU A 143 0.74 2.84 0.37
N LEU A 144 -0.36 2.84 1.10
CA LEU A 144 -1.45 1.88 0.97
C LEU A 144 -2.44 2.38 -0.07
N ARG A 145 -2.74 1.55 -1.05
CA ARG A 145 -3.76 1.76 -2.07
C ARG A 145 -4.89 0.77 -1.87
N ILE A 146 -6.12 1.27 -1.80
CA ILE A 146 -7.34 0.49 -1.56
C ILE A 146 -8.24 0.65 -2.77
N GLU A 147 -8.78 -0.45 -3.27
CA GLU A 147 -9.77 -0.52 -4.34
C GLU A 147 -10.92 -1.42 -3.90
N SER A 148 -12.12 -1.14 -4.39
CA SER A 148 -13.30 -1.99 -4.19
C SER A 148 -14.12 -2.06 -5.47
N ASP A 149 -14.89 -3.13 -5.62
CA ASP A 149 -15.90 -3.31 -6.67
C ASP A 149 -17.23 -2.61 -6.33
N LYS A 150 -17.35 -2.02 -5.14
CA LYS A 150 -18.52 -1.29 -4.63
C LYS A 150 -18.18 0.16 -4.32
N ALA A 151 -19.17 1.03 -4.49
CA ALA A 151 -19.09 2.45 -4.10
C ALA A 151 -19.59 2.67 -2.66
N GLU A 152 -19.43 1.68 -1.79
CA GLU A 152 -19.80 1.75 -0.39
C GLU A 152 -18.79 2.58 0.40
N ASP A 153 -19.27 3.27 1.45
CA ASP A 153 -18.38 3.96 2.38
C ASP A 153 -17.42 2.97 3.05
N LEU A 154 -16.15 3.37 3.18
CA LEU A 154 -15.14 2.55 3.85
C LEU A 154 -14.93 3.00 5.29
N LEU A 155 -14.79 2.03 6.19
CA LEU A 155 -14.35 2.22 7.56
C LEU A 155 -12.91 1.69 7.70
N LEU A 156 -11.98 2.59 8.01
CA LEU A 156 -10.58 2.24 8.24
C LEU A 156 -10.28 2.34 9.73
N THR A 157 -9.63 1.31 10.29
CA THR A 157 -9.26 1.26 11.71
C THR A 157 -7.90 0.63 11.89
N GLY A 158 -7.29 0.80 13.06
CA GLY A 158 -6.13 -0.02 13.45
C GLY A 158 -6.57 -1.33 14.12
N SER A 159 -5.70 -2.31 14.16
CA SER A 159 -5.90 -3.56 14.88
C SER A 159 -4.77 -3.82 15.86
N GLN A 160 -5.12 -4.09 17.11
CA GLN A 160 -4.21 -4.51 18.20
C GLN A 160 -2.89 -3.73 18.24
N TRP A 161 -2.97 -2.45 18.62
CA TRP A 161 -1.80 -1.62 18.86
C TRP A 161 -0.95 -2.20 19.99
N GLY A 162 0.37 -2.00 19.91
CA GLY A 162 1.32 -2.45 20.93
C GLY A 162 0.93 -1.96 22.32
N LYS A 163 1.25 -2.75 23.36
CA LYS A 163 0.79 -2.54 24.75
C LYS A 163 1.06 -1.13 25.27
N ASP A 164 2.21 -0.55 24.92
CA ASP A 164 2.63 0.76 25.43
C ASP A 164 2.43 1.88 24.40
N VAL A 165 1.75 1.58 23.28
CA VAL A 165 1.47 2.56 22.22
C VAL A 165 0.29 3.44 22.63
N THR A 166 0.47 4.74 22.52
CA THR A 166 -0.58 5.74 22.73
C THR A 166 -1.04 6.32 21.40
N ILE A 167 -2.35 6.47 21.22
CA ILE A 167 -2.96 6.96 19.99
C ILE A 167 -3.43 8.40 20.18
N ALA A 168 -3.07 9.27 19.25
CA ALA A 168 -3.61 10.62 19.11
C ALA A 168 -4.17 10.82 17.70
N VAL A 169 -5.15 11.69 17.56
CA VAL A 169 -5.70 12.13 16.26
C VAL A 169 -5.42 13.62 16.13
N GLU A 170 -4.72 13.99 15.08
CA GLU A 170 -4.31 15.37 14.80
C GLU A 170 -4.63 15.69 13.32
N GLN A 171 -5.56 16.63 13.09
CA GLN A 171 -6.03 16.96 11.74
C GLN A 171 -6.53 15.72 10.98
N ASN A 172 -5.86 15.33 9.89
CA ASN A 172 -6.14 14.16 9.07
C ASN A 172 -5.18 12.99 9.32
N SER A 173 -4.50 12.98 10.47
CA SER A 173 -3.52 11.95 10.82
C SER A 173 -3.82 11.31 12.17
N VAL A 174 -3.57 10.01 12.24
CA VAL A 174 -3.43 9.24 13.48
C VAL A 174 -1.95 9.18 13.82
N ILE A 175 -1.60 9.45 15.06
CA ILE A 175 -0.23 9.37 15.54
C ILE A 175 -0.19 8.35 16.68
N ALA A 176 0.49 7.25 16.44
CA ALA A 176 0.74 6.18 17.40
C ALA A 176 2.17 6.33 17.93
N ARG A 177 2.32 6.65 19.22
CA ARG A 177 3.63 6.89 19.87
C ARG A 177 3.96 5.77 20.83
N HIS A 178 5.17 5.26 20.75
CA HIS A 178 5.72 4.32 21.70
C HIS A 178 6.70 5.04 22.66
N PRO A 179 6.82 4.66 23.95
CA PRO A 179 7.72 5.28 24.91
C PRO A 179 9.20 5.27 24.51
N SER A 180 9.62 4.40 23.61
CA SER A 180 10.97 4.38 23.05
C SER A 180 11.33 5.61 22.20
N GLY A 181 10.34 6.46 21.87
CA GLY A 181 10.47 7.61 20.95
C GLY A 181 10.08 7.30 19.51
N GLU A 182 9.82 6.04 19.19
CA GLU A 182 9.32 5.64 17.86
C GLU A 182 7.86 6.04 17.71
N SER A 183 7.47 6.38 16.50
CA SER A 183 6.09 6.69 16.14
C SER A 183 5.70 6.14 14.79
N VAL A 184 4.43 5.78 14.68
CA VAL A 184 3.76 5.46 13.42
C VAL A 184 2.71 6.52 13.17
N THR A 185 2.67 7.07 11.96
CA THR A 185 1.58 7.95 11.55
C THR A 185 0.79 7.32 10.43
N VAL A 186 -0.53 7.39 10.53
CA VAL A 186 -1.45 7.01 9.44
C VAL A 186 -2.14 8.29 8.99
N THR A 187 -1.81 8.76 7.79
CA THR A 187 -2.32 10.02 7.24
C THR A 187 -3.28 9.75 6.09
N PHE A 188 -4.42 10.38 6.15
CA PHE A 188 -5.51 10.28 5.18
C PHE A 188 -5.61 11.55 4.34
N THR A 189 -6.40 11.49 3.27
CA THR A 189 -6.82 12.67 2.52
C THR A 189 -7.78 13.53 3.38
N PRO A 190 -7.86 14.87 3.17
CA PRO A 190 -8.64 15.76 4.03
C PRO A 190 -10.15 15.53 4.05
N ASP A 191 -10.69 14.77 3.11
CA ASP A 191 -12.12 14.42 2.96
C ASP A 191 -12.54 13.23 3.84
N VAL A 192 -11.61 12.65 4.60
CA VAL A 192 -11.89 11.54 5.53
C VAL A 192 -12.35 12.07 6.88
N THR A 193 -13.46 11.56 7.40
CA THR A 193 -13.91 11.84 8.76
C THR A 193 -13.14 10.97 9.75
N LEU A 194 -12.24 11.60 10.51
CA LEU A 194 -11.35 10.93 11.45
C LEU A 194 -11.79 11.17 12.90
N SER A 195 -11.88 10.10 13.68
CA SER A 195 -12.17 10.18 15.10
C SER A 195 -11.32 9.22 15.92
N ARG A 196 -11.06 9.58 17.19
CA ARG A 196 -10.36 8.74 18.15
C ARG A 196 -11.37 7.92 18.95
N THR A 197 -11.06 6.65 19.15
CA THR A 197 -11.66 5.81 20.19
C THR A 197 -10.70 5.66 21.36
N GLU A 198 -11.05 4.93 22.43
CA GLU A 198 -10.23 4.83 23.64
C GLU A 198 -8.75 4.46 23.35
N ASN A 199 -8.54 3.37 22.62
CA ASN A 199 -7.21 2.84 22.27
C ASN A 199 -7.03 2.64 20.76
N ASN A 200 -7.79 3.34 19.95
CA ASN A 200 -7.78 3.18 18.50
C ASN A 200 -8.31 4.45 17.82
N TYR A 201 -8.52 4.35 16.53
CA TYR A 201 -9.13 5.37 15.70
C TYR A 201 -10.18 4.75 14.77
N THR A 202 -11.03 5.59 14.23
CA THR A 202 -11.88 5.29 13.08
C THR A 202 -11.71 6.38 12.03
N ALA A 203 -11.57 5.99 10.78
CA ALA A 203 -11.50 6.88 9.64
C ALA A 203 -12.59 6.45 8.64
N LEU A 204 -13.58 7.31 8.44
CA LEU A 204 -14.71 7.06 7.53
C LEU A 204 -14.45 7.78 6.22
N VAL A 205 -14.38 7.02 5.13
CA VAL A 205 -14.24 7.52 3.77
C VAL A 205 -15.61 7.47 3.12
N HIS A 206 -16.23 8.64 2.92
CA HIS A 206 -17.53 8.76 2.29
C HIS A 206 -17.43 8.78 0.77
N ASN A 207 -18.29 8.00 0.10
CA ASN A 207 -18.37 7.95 -1.37
C ASN A 207 -16.98 7.86 -2.03
N PRO A 208 -16.19 6.83 -1.68
CA PRO A 208 -14.78 6.77 -2.05
C PRO A 208 -14.59 6.86 -3.57
N GLN A 209 -13.68 7.74 -3.99
CA GLN A 209 -13.18 7.76 -5.36
C GLN A 209 -11.96 6.84 -5.43
N TYR A 210 -12.12 5.67 -6.01
CA TYR A 210 -11.04 4.68 -6.08
C TYR A 210 -9.97 5.04 -7.12
N PRO A 211 -8.71 4.75 -6.85
CA PRO A 211 -8.20 4.15 -5.60
C PRO A 211 -8.11 5.16 -4.44
N VAL A 212 -8.48 4.72 -3.22
CA VAL A 212 -8.19 5.46 -1.99
C VAL A 212 -6.74 5.24 -1.60
N HIS A 213 -6.05 6.30 -1.18
CA HIS A 213 -4.65 6.24 -0.75
C HIS A 213 -4.50 6.67 0.70
N VAL A 214 -3.68 5.91 1.45
CA VAL A 214 -3.33 6.18 2.84
C VAL A 214 -1.80 6.12 2.98
N ALA A 215 -1.20 7.10 3.64
CA ALA A 215 0.23 7.08 3.94
C ALA A 215 0.44 6.51 5.34
N ILE A 216 1.29 5.47 5.46
CA ILE A 216 1.72 4.89 6.73
C ILE A 216 3.20 5.22 6.87
N SER A 217 3.55 6.07 7.85
CA SER A 217 4.93 6.50 8.04
C SER A 217 5.47 6.07 9.40
N PHE A 218 6.77 5.81 9.46
CA PHE A 218 7.48 5.41 10.67
C PHE A 218 8.65 6.34 10.91
N PHE A 219 8.79 6.79 12.16
CA PHE A 219 9.83 7.71 12.58
C PHE A 219 10.46 7.24 13.90
N THR A 220 11.76 7.42 14.01
CA THR A 220 12.53 7.03 15.20
C THR A 220 12.59 8.15 16.26
N SER A 221 12.13 9.35 15.90
CA SER A 221 12.09 10.51 16.79
C SER A 221 11.02 11.52 16.38
N GLU A 222 10.58 12.35 17.34
CA GLU A 222 9.63 13.44 17.11
C GLU A 222 10.14 14.46 16.08
N LYS A 223 11.45 14.70 16.04
CA LYS A 223 12.08 15.60 15.08
C LYS A 223 11.92 15.08 13.65
N GLU A 224 12.18 13.79 13.44
CA GLU A 224 11.99 13.14 12.15
C GLU A 224 10.52 13.14 11.73
N MET A 225 9.61 12.86 12.67
CA MET A 225 8.18 12.88 12.43
C MET A 225 7.72 14.26 11.96
N THR A 226 8.11 15.32 12.68
CA THR A 226 7.72 16.70 12.32
C THR A 226 8.22 17.07 10.93
N ALA A 227 9.43 16.68 10.57
CA ALA A 227 9.99 16.94 9.23
C ALA A 227 9.32 16.09 8.14
N GLY A 228 9.09 14.80 8.42
CA GLY A 228 8.52 13.86 7.46
C GLY A 228 7.06 14.16 7.11
N LEU A 229 6.25 14.53 8.10
CA LEU A 229 4.84 14.85 7.90
C LEU A 229 4.61 16.01 6.91
N GLN A 230 5.56 16.92 6.74
CA GLN A 230 5.45 18.03 5.79
C GLN A 230 5.33 17.57 4.32
N ASN A 231 5.86 16.40 3.98
CA ASN A 231 5.86 15.88 2.61
C ASN A 231 4.62 15.01 2.29
N ILE A 232 3.92 14.52 3.31
CA ILE A 232 2.80 13.58 3.14
C ILE A 232 1.64 14.15 2.31
N PRO A 233 1.21 15.41 2.49
CA PRO A 233 0.16 15.98 1.65
C PRO A 233 0.51 15.97 0.15
N THR A 234 1.76 16.27 -0.18
CA THR A 234 2.24 16.22 -1.58
C THR A 234 2.21 14.79 -2.13
N LEU A 235 2.60 13.80 -1.33
CA LEU A 235 2.53 12.38 -1.68
C LEU A 235 1.09 11.94 -1.95
N LEU A 236 0.17 12.24 -1.04
CA LEU A 236 -1.24 11.84 -1.16
C LEU A 236 -1.96 12.56 -2.32
N ASN A 237 -1.57 13.80 -2.63
CA ASN A 237 -2.11 14.53 -3.79
C ASN A 237 -1.58 14.01 -5.13
N ASN A 238 -0.41 13.37 -5.16
CA ASN A 238 0.19 12.82 -6.39
C ASN A 238 0.86 11.47 -6.13
N PRO A 239 0.10 10.44 -5.73
CA PRO A 239 0.64 9.13 -5.40
C PRO A 239 1.27 8.41 -6.59
N GLY A 240 0.79 8.69 -7.81
CA GLY A 240 1.27 8.06 -9.04
C GLY A 240 2.77 8.22 -9.27
N LYS A 241 3.34 9.36 -8.89
CA LYS A 241 4.79 9.60 -9.02
C LYS A 241 5.61 8.65 -8.15
N ALA A 242 5.21 8.43 -6.91
CA ALA A 242 5.90 7.52 -5.98
C ALA A 242 5.74 6.06 -6.42
N LEU A 243 4.54 5.66 -6.85
CA LEU A 243 4.26 4.32 -7.36
C LEU A 243 5.07 4.01 -8.63
N GLN A 244 5.18 4.97 -9.55
CA GLN A 244 6.00 4.83 -10.74
C GLN A 244 7.49 4.71 -10.38
N ALA A 245 8.01 5.57 -9.51
CA ALA A 245 9.41 5.51 -9.08
C ALA A 245 9.76 4.18 -8.39
N ASN A 246 8.83 3.62 -7.57
CA ASN A 246 8.98 2.30 -6.99
C ASN A 246 9.06 1.22 -8.08
N ALA A 247 8.14 1.23 -9.04
CA ALA A 247 8.11 0.27 -10.14
C ALA A 247 9.39 0.32 -10.99
N GLU A 248 9.83 1.51 -11.39
CA GLU A 248 11.05 1.72 -12.17
C GLU A 248 12.32 1.24 -11.44
N ARG A 249 12.39 1.49 -10.12
CA ARG A 249 13.51 1.03 -9.29
C ARG A 249 13.59 -0.49 -9.26
N TRP A 250 12.47 -1.18 -9.01
CA TRP A 250 12.44 -2.64 -8.96
C TRP A 250 12.68 -3.28 -10.32
N GLU A 251 12.18 -2.70 -11.40
CA GLU A 251 12.50 -3.11 -12.75
C GLU A 251 14.01 -3.01 -13.03
N GLY A 252 14.63 -1.88 -12.61
CA GLY A 252 16.06 -1.70 -12.71
C GLY A 252 16.85 -2.75 -11.93
N TYR A 253 16.38 -3.20 -10.77
CA TYR A 253 17.00 -4.29 -10.01
C TYR A 253 16.84 -5.64 -10.72
N LEU A 254 15.64 -5.99 -11.15
CA LEU A 254 15.36 -7.25 -11.84
C LEU A 254 16.15 -7.35 -13.15
N THR A 255 16.24 -6.29 -13.93
CA THR A 255 17.03 -6.26 -15.16
C THR A 255 18.52 -6.49 -14.91
N LYS A 256 19.05 -6.05 -13.77
CA LYS A 256 20.46 -6.27 -13.39
C LYS A 256 20.71 -7.68 -12.89
N ILE A 257 19.76 -8.27 -12.17
CA ILE A 257 19.87 -9.63 -11.60
C ILE A 257 19.65 -10.68 -12.69
N LEU A 258 18.66 -10.48 -13.54
CA LEU A 258 18.32 -11.38 -14.65
C LEU A 258 19.21 -11.07 -15.86
N ARG A 259 20.51 -11.38 -15.76
CA ARG A 259 21.38 -11.31 -16.93
C ARG A 259 20.85 -12.26 -18.00
N LYS A 260 20.86 -11.79 -19.25
CA LYS A 260 20.43 -12.59 -20.43
C LYS A 260 21.16 -13.93 -20.59
N ASP A 261 22.23 -14.12 -19.84
CA ASP A 261 23.16 -15.28 -19.95
C ASP A 261 22.87 -16.35 -18.88
N MET A 262 21.98 -16.09 -17.92
CA MET A 262 21.52 -17.11 -16.99
C MET A 262 20.48 -18.00 -17.71
N LYS A 263 20.98 -19.08 -18.31
CA LYS A 263 20.09 -20.17 -18.73
C LYS A 263 19.44 -20.73 -17.48
N PRO A 264 18.11 -20.95 -17.46
CA PRO A 264 17.52 -21.72 -16.39
C PRO A 264 18.21 -23.08 -16.39
N GLU A 265 18.90 -23.41 -15.31
CA GLU A 265 19.43 -24.76 -15.12
C GLU A 265 18.21 -25.69 -15.05
N SER A 266 18.22 -26.65 -15.98
CA SER A 266 17.20 -27.69 -16.13
C SER A 266 17.18 -28.65 -14.96
#